data_c8a6f787ced4295c9bd7c49139afe3ba
#
_entry.id   c8a6f787ced4295c9bd7c49139afe3ba
#
_cell.length_a   1.000
_cell.length_b   1.000
_cell.length_c   1.000
_cell.angle_alpha   90.00
_cell.angle_beta   90.00
_cell.angle_gamma   90.00
#
_symmetry.space_group_name_H-M   'P 1'
#
loop_
_entity.id
_entity.type
_entity.pdbx_description
1 polymer ?
#
loop_
_entity_poly.entity_id
_entity_poly.type
_entity_poly.pdbx_seq_one_letter_code
_entity_poly.pdbx_strand_id
1 'polypeptide(L)'
;IGDGTYFHSGLLAIRAAVAAKVNITYKLLYNDAVAMTGGQPMDGPLSVPQITHQLYGEGVKRIAVVAAEMGRYPRGEPLADGVTLHHRDDFDKVQRSLRDFPGVSVLIYDQVCAAELRRRRKRGKAPDPQRRVIINQAVCEGCGDCGVTSNCLAVIPVETEFGRKRAIDQSSCNKDMTCLKGFCPSFVTVHGAELRKPRVAAVDSGSIPSLPEPALPGLEEPYGLLITGVGGTGVVTIGALLGMAGHMDGRGVSVLDMTGLAQKYGAVVSHLRIAADPRQIHAVRIAAGGADLVLGCDLVVAASFDALAKITRGKTAAVINTHQSPTGEFTRNPDLAFPDAALRDAVSHATGAENTAFIDATALAEALFGDSILSNM
;
A
#
# COMPACT_ATOMS: atom_id res chain seq x y z
N ILE A 1 -6.31 -0.48 -15.95
CA ILE A 1 -6.85 0.79 -15.47
C ILE A 1 -7.81 0.54 -14.32
N GLY A 2 -7.88 1.45 -13.34
CA GLY A 2 -8.88 1.40 -12.26
C GLY A 2 -10.22 1.98 -12.72
N ASP A 3 -11.27 1.66 -11.97
CA ASP A 3 -12.65 2.17 -12.19
C ASP A 3 -12.72 3.71 -12.12
N GLY A 4 -12.06 4.35 -11.16
CA GLY A 4 -11.97 5.80 -11.10
C GLY A 4 -11.29 6.42 -12.34
N THR A 5 -10.18 5.83 -12.82
CA THR A 5 -9.53 6.27 -14.05
C THR A 5 -10.43 6.04 -15.27
N TYR A 6 -11.14 4.91 -15.32
CA TYR A 6 -12.10 4.64 -16.38
C TYR A 6 -13.18 5.71 -16.43
N PHE A 7 -13.75 6.06 -15.27
CA PHE A 7 -14.81 7.05 -15.16
C PHE A 7 -14.38 8.43 -15.71
N HIS A 8 -13.23 8.95 -15.32
CA HIS A 8 -12.86 10.32 -15.70
C HIS A 8 -12.12 10.44 -17.06
N SER A 9 -11.40 9.40 -17.51
CA SER A 9 -10.57 9.53 -18.74
C SER A 9 -10.29 8.23 -19.49
N GLY A 10 -10.35 7.06 -18.82
CA GLY A 10 -9.96 5.78 -19.41
C GLY A 10 -10.82 5.35 -20.59
N LEU A 11 -12.10 5.72 -20.61
CA LEU A 11 -13.00 5.42 -21.72
C LEU A 11 -12.53 6.09 -23.02
N LEU A 12 -11.98 7.29 -22.96
CA LEU A 12 -11.45 7.99 -24.15
C LEU A 12 -10.25 7.25 -24.74
N ALA A 13 -9.40 6.65 -23.91
CA ALA A 13 -8.27 5.85 -24.39
C ALA A 13 -8.75 4.56 -25.10
N ILE A 14 -9.81 3.92 -24.58
CA ILE A 14 -10.42 2.74 -25.22
C ILE A 14 -11.04 3.12 -26.57
N ARG A 15 -11.77 4.24 -26.65
CA ARG A 15 -12.33 4.79 -27.89
C ARG A 15 -11.22 5.03 -28.94
N ALA A 16 -10.13 5.67 -28.52
CA ALA A 16 -8.99 5.92 -29.41
C ALA A 16 -8.35 4.62 -29.91
N ALA A 17 -8.22 3.60 -29.05
CA ALA A 17 -7.69 2.30 -29.43
C ALA A 17 -8.60 1.56 -30.44
N VAL A 18 -9.93 1.63 -30.24
CA VAL A 18 -10.92 1.07 -31.19
C VAL A 18 -10.82 1.78 -32.54
N ALA A 19 -10.78 3.10 -32.56
CA ALA A 19 -10.63 3.90 -33.78
C ALA A 19 -9.33 3.58 -34.52
N ALA A 20 -8.24 3.38 -33.79
CA ALA A 20 -6.93 3.03 -34.36
C ALA A 20 -6.81 1.54 -34.77
N LYS A 21 -7.81 0.70 -34.49
CA LYS A 21 -7.85 -0.75 -34.80
C LYS A 21 -6.63 -1.51 -34.28
N VAL A 22 -6.13 -1.14 -33.12
CA VAL A 22 -4.96 -1.79 -32.51
C VAL A 22 -5.35 -3.07 -31.75
N ASN A 23 -4.40 -4.00 -31.64
CA ASN A 23 -4.55 -5.19 -30.81
C ASN A 23 -4.15 -4.87 -29.38
N ILE A 24 -5.12 -4.72 -28.49
CA ILE A 24 -4.88 -4.40 -27.08
C ILE A 24 -5.98 -5.00 -26.18
N THR A 25 -5.58 -5.53 -25.03
CA THR A 25 -6.50 -5.96 -23.99
C THR A 25 -6.44 -4.98 -22.82
N TYR A 26 -7.50 -4.25 -22.57
CA TYR A 26 -7.67 -3.46 -21.36
C TYR A 26 -8.12 -4.33 -20.19
N LYS A 27 -7.45 -4.21 -19.06
CA LYS A 27 -7.89 -4.82 -17.79
C LYS A 27 -8.43 -3.72 -16.90
N LEU A 28 -9.74 -3.67 -16.73
CA LEU A 28 -10.43 -2.73 -15.87
C LEU A 28 -10.59 -3.35 -14.48
N LEU A 29 -9.91 -2.78 -13.49
CA LEU A 29 -10.01 -3.20 -12.09
C LEU A 29 -11.16 -2.44 -11.45
N TYR A 30 -12.31 -3.10 -11.36
CA TYR A 30 -13.50 -2.59 -10.70
C TYR A 30 -13.47 -2.97 -9.24
N ASN A 31 -13.10 -2.05 -8.36
CA ASN A 31 -12.87 -2.34 -6.94
C ASN A 31 -13.71 -1.48 -5.99
N ASP A 32 -14.60 -0.66 -6.50
CA ASP A 32 -15.57 0.15 -5.76
C ASP A 32 -14.90 1.12 -4.75
N ALA A 33 -13.69 1.57 -5.04
CA ALA A 33 -12.99 2.51 -4.19
C ALA A 33 -11.76 3.12 -4.87
N VAL A 34 -11.39 4.33 -4.47
CA VAL A 34 -10.07 4.90 -4.75
C VAL A 34 -9.05 4.22 -3.82
N ALA A 35 -8.57 3.05 -4.24
CA ALA A 35 -7.81 2.14 -3.37
C ALA A 35 -6.43 2.69 -2.95
N MET A 36 -5.80 3.50 -3.79
CA MET A 36 -4.44 4.01 -3.59
C MET A 36 -4.32 4.97 -2.41
N THR A 37 -5.34 5.80 -2.19
CA THR A 37 -5.31 6.88 -1.20
C THR A 37 -6.13 6.60 0.06
N GLY A 38 -6.58 5.38 0.26
CA GLY A 38 -7.24 4.97 1.51
C GLY A 38 -8.67 4.47 1.37
N GLY A 39 -9.17 4.26 0.15
CA GLY A 39 -10.47 3.66 -0.11
C GLY A 39 -11.62 4.66 -0.03
N GLN A 40 -11.39 5.88 -0.49
CA GLN A 40 -12.44 6.87 -0.65
C GLN A 40 -13.47 6.39 -1.69
N PRO A 41 -14.74 6.78 -1.57
CA PRO A 41 -15.72 6.55 -2.63
C PRO A 41 -15.31 7.28 -3.91
N MET A 42 -15.68 6.73 -5.05
CA MET A 42 -15.52 7.41 -6.33
C MET A 42 -16.65 8.42 -6.54
N ASP A 43 -16.32 9.54 -7.15
CA ASP A 43 -17.32 10.46 -7.69
C ASP A 43 -17.88 9.87 -8.99
N GLY A 44 -19.21 9.72 -9.11
CA GLY A 44 -19.87 9.16 -10.27
C GLY A 44 -19.64 7.65 -10.46
N PRO A 45 -20.07 6.80 -9.52
CA PRO A 45 -19.92 5.36 -9.64
C PRO A 45 -20.76 4.83 -10.82
N LEU A 46 -20.11 4.05 -11.69
CA LEU A 46 -20.78 3.28 -12.75
C LEU A 46 -20.88 1.83 -12.29
N SER A 47 -22.01 1.18 -12.53
CA SER A 47 -22.13 -0.26 -12.31
C SER A 47 -21.40 -1.05 -13.40
N VAL A 48 -21.01 -2.29 -13.11
CA VAL A 48 -20.39 -3.17 -14.11
C VAL A 48 -21.29 -3.35 -15.34
N PRO A 49 -22.62 -3.57 -15.22
CA PRO A 49 -23.51 -3.56 -16.36
C PRO A 49 -23.42 -2.28 -17.21
N GLN A 50 -23.50 -1.10 -16.59
CA GLN A 50 -23.37 0.19 -17.30
C GLN A 50 -22.04 0.31 -18.06
N ILE A 51 -20.94 -0.12 -17.44
CA ILE A 51 -19.62 -0.14 -18.08
C ILE A 51 -19.64 -1.08 -19.30
N THR A 52 -20.25 -2.26 -19.19
CA THR A 52 -20.33 -3.19 -20.35
C THR A 52 -21.12 -2.60 -21.53
N HIS A 53 -22.22 -1.89 -21.26
CA HIS A 53 -23.00 -1.21 -22.29
C HIS A 53 -22.24 -0.05 -22.93
N GLN A 54 -21.51 0.74 -22.15
CA GLN A 54 -20.64 1.80 -22.69
C GLN A 54 -19.56 1.22 -23.62
N LEU A 55 -18.86 0.17 -23.15
CA LEU A 55 -17.83 -0.49 -23.95
C LEU A 55 -18.36 -1.10 -25.25
N TYR A 56 -19.56 -1.71 -25.16
CA TYR A 56 -20.25 -2.24 -26.34
C TYR A 56 -20.60 -1.13 -27.34
N GLY A 57 -21.13 0.01 -26.84
CA GLY A 57 -21.42 1.20 -27.64
C GLY A 57 -20.16 1.84 -28.28
N GLU A 58 -19.00 1.76 -27.62
CA GLU A 58 -17.72 2.20 -28.18
C GLU A 58 -17.17 1.23 -29.28
N GLY A 59 -17.83 0.11 -29.49
CA GLY A 59 -17.45 -0.85 -30.53
C GLY A 59 -16.44 -1.91 -30.07
N VAL A 60 -16.21 -2.07 -28.78
CA VAL A 60 -15.42 -3.19 -28.23
C VAL A 60 -16.11 -4.50 -28.53
N LYS A 61 -15.45 -5.41 -29.23
CA LYS A 61 -16.05 -6.67 -29.72
C LYS A 61 -15.95 -7.83 -28.73
N ARG A 62 -15.02 -7.78 -27.79
CA ARG A 62 -14.83 -8.85 -26.83
C ARG A 62 -14.72 -8.26 -25.43
N ILE A 63 -15.73 -8.56 -24.60
CA ILE A 63 -15.81 -8.09 -23.21
C ILE A 63 -16.02 -9.33 -22.33
N ALA A 64 -15.22 -9.44 -21.27
CA ALA A 64 -15.36 -10.48 -20.26
C ALA A 64 -15.42 -9.85 -18.87
N VAL A 65 -16.35 -10.31 -18.05
CA VAL A 65 -16.45 -9.98 -16.63
C VAL A 65 -15.92 -11.16 -15.83
N VAL A 66 -14.99 -10.90 -14.93
CA VAL A 66 -14.43 -11.90 -14.00
C VAL A 66 -14.71 -11.44 -12.58
N ALA A 67 -15.47 -12.22 -11.81
CA ALA A 67 -15.91 -11.85 -10.47
C ALA A 67 -15.76 -12.99 -9.46
N ALA A 68 -15.60 -12.64 -8.18
CA ALA A 68 -15.64 -13.61 -7.09
C ALA A 68 -17.09 -14.06 -6.78
N GLU A 69 -18.05 -13.14 -6.94
CA GLU A 69 -19.47 -13.35 -6.65
C GLU A 69 -20.30 -13.27 -7.93
N MET A 70 -20.30 -14.33 -8.71
CA MET A 70 -21.03 -14.39 -9.98
C MET A 70 -22.55 -14.20 -9.83
N GLY A 71 -23.11 -14.58 -8.69
CA GLY A 71 -24.54 -14.46 -8.38
C GLY A 71 -25.07 -13.02 -8.26
N ARG A 72 -24.22 -12.01 -8.35
CA ARG A 72 -24.62 -10.58 -8.35
C ARG A 72 -25.33 -10.16 -9.64
N TYR A 73 -24.94 -10.74 -10.77
CA TYR A 73 -25.34 -10.27 -12.10
C TYR A 73 -26.72 -10.70 -12.58
N PRO A 74 -27.27 -11.86 -12.21
CA PRO A 74 -28.65 -12.22 -12.58
C PRO A 74 -29.74 -11.42 -11.85
N ARG A 75 -29.38 -10.62 -10.84
CA ARG A 75 -30.32 -9.94 -9.93
C ARG A 75 -30.48 -8.45 -10.19
N GLY A 76 -29.98 -7.93 -11.30
CA GLY A 76 -30.00 -6.50 -11.58
C GLY A 76 -30.05 -6.19 -13.05
N GLU A 77 -29.52 -5.03 -13.42
CA GLU A 77 -29.36 -4.63 -14.81
C GLU A 77 -28.55 -5.67 -15.59
N PRO A 78 -29.00 -6.10 -16.78
CA PRO A 78 -28.28 -7.10 -17.57
C PRO A 78 -26.94 -6.58 -18.09
N LEU A 79 -25.98 -7.47 -18.27
CA LEU A 79 -24.76 -7.18 -19.00
C LEU A 79 -25.06 -6.94 -20.48
N ALA A 80 -24.23 -6.18 -21.18
CA ALA A 80 -24.36 -5.98 -22.62
C ALA A 80 -24.28 -7.30 -23.41
N ASP A 81 -24.85 -7.33 -24.61
CA ASP A 81 -24.87 -8.50 -25.46
C ASP A 81 -23.47 -9.02 -25.78
N GLY A 82 -23.30 -10.35 -25.71
CA GLY A 82 -22.03 -11.01 -26.01
C GLY A 82 -20.96 -10.92 -24.91
N VAL A 83 -21.27 -10.29 -23.77
CA VAL A 83 -20.39 -10.29 -22.60
C VAL A 83 -20.38 -11.66 -21.95
N THR A 84 -19.18 -12.16 -21.65
CA THR A 84 -19.01 -13.44 -20.94
C THR A 84 -18.72 -13.22 -19.46
N LEU A 85 -19.36 -14.03 -18.59
CA LEU A 85 -19.16 -13.96 -17.13
C LEU A 85 -18.40 -15.19 -16.64
N HIS A 86 -17.36 -14.97 -15.85
CA HIS A 86 -16.45 -16.00 -15.37
C HIS A 86 -16.15 -15.84 -13.87
N HIS A 87 -15.89 -16.96 -13.20
CA HIS A 87 -15.40 -16.92 -11.82
C HIS A 87 -13.93 -16.46 -11.78
N ARG A 88 -13.54 -15.80 -10.69
CA ARG A 88 -12.15 -15.29 -10.51
C ARG A 88 -11.06 -16.35 -10.66
N ASP A 89 -11.37 -17.62 -10.40
CA ASP A 89 -10.40 -18.70 -10.54
C ASP A 89 -10.07 -19.01 -12.02
N ASP A 90 -10.91 -18.60 -12.97
CA ASP A 90 -10.66 -18.69 -14.40
C ASP A 90 -9.90 -17.49 -14.96
N PHE A 91 -9.45 -16.55 -14.12
CA PHE A 91 -8.84 -15.29 -14.57
C PHE A 91 -7.72 -15.49 -15.59
N ASP A 92 -6.79 -16.42 -15.33
CA ASP A 92 -5.65 -16.66 -16.25
C ASP A 92 -6.11 -17.20 -17.60
N LYS A 93 -7.07 -18.13 -17.60
CA LYS A 93 -7.66 -18.68 -18.83
C LYS A 93 -8.35 -17.60 -19.66
N VAL A 94 -9.13 -16.73 -18.99
CA VAL A 94 -9.84 -15.63 -19.66
C VAL A 94 -8.86 -14.62 -20.24
N GLN A 95 -7.86 -14.18 -19.48
CA GLN A 95 -6.89 -13.20 -19.99
C GLN A 95 -6.09 -13.73 -21.17
N ARG A 96 -5.74 -15.03 -21.20
CA ARG A 96 -5.08 -15.67 -22.36
C ARG A 96 -5.97 -15.64 -23.58
N SER A 97 -7.24 -15.98 -23.45
CA SER A 97 -8.20 -15.96 -24.57
C SER A 97 -8.43 -14.54 -25.13
N LEU A 98 -8.37 -13.51 -24.28
CA LEU A 98 -8.49 -12.12 -24.71
C LEU A 98 -7.20 -11.61 -25.36
N ARG A 99 -6.03 -12.06 -24.92
CA ARG A 99 -4.73 -11.71 -25.51
C ARG A 99 -4.66 -12.12 -26.99
N ASP A 100 -5.21 -13.28 -27.29
CA ASP A 100 -5.14 -13.86 -28.63
C ASP A 100 -6.27 -13.35 -29.55
N PHE A 101 -7.17 -12.50 -29.02
CA PHE A 101 -8.26 -11.89 -29.79
C PHE A 101 -7.74 -10.70 -30.62
N PRO A 102 -8.02 -10.67 -31.95
CA PRO A 102 -7.62 -9.54 -32.78
C PRO A 102 -8.50 -8.31 -32.52
N GLY A 103 -7.87 -7.17 -32.29
CA GLY A 103 -8.54 -5.91 -31.99
C GLY A 103 -8.56 -5.57 -30.51
N VAL A 104 -9.48 -4.68 -30.11
CA VAL A 104 -9.63 -4.23 -28.73
C VAL A 104 -10.53 -5.18 -27.95
N SER A 105 -10.02 -5.70 -26.84
CA SER A 105 -10.76 -6.50 -25.87
C SER A 105 -10.69 -5.87 -24.49
N VAL A 106 -11.69 -6.13 -23.65
CA VAL A 106 -11.74 -5.63 -22.27
C VAL A 106 -12.06 -6.75 -21.30
N LEU A 107 -11.25 -6.87 -20.25
CA LEU A 107 -11.53 -7.71 -19.10
C LEU A 107 -11.90 -6.79 -17.92
N ILE A 108 -13.11 -6.91 -17.40
CA ILE A 108 -13.55 -6.24 -16.18
C ILE A 108 -13.33 -7.20 -15.01
N TYR A 109 -12.45 -6.86 -14.09
CA TYR A 109 -12.23 -7.63 -12.88
C TYR A 109 -13.00 -7.01 -11.72
N ASP A 110 -14.16 -7.59 -11.39
CA ASP A 110 -15.03 -7.14 -10.31
C ASP A 110 -14.64 -7.81 -8.99
N GLN A 111 -13.82 -7.10 -8.24
CA GLN A 111 -13.33 -7.56 -6.96
C GLN A 111 -13.07 -6.37 -6.04
N VAL A 112 -13.72 -6.34 -4.89
CA VAL A 112 -13.44 -5.31 -3.88
C VAL A 112 -11.94 -5.30 -3.55
N CYS A 113 -11.35 -4.10 -3.46
CA CYS A 113 -9.95 -3.96 -3.05
C CYS A 113 -9.70 -4.68 -1.72
N ALA A 114 -8.69 -5.55 -1.69
CA ALA A 114 -8.37 -6.35 -0.52
C ALA A 114 -8.05 -5.50 0.72
N ALA A 115 -7.36 -4.36 0.54
CA ALA A 115 -7.06 -3.44 1.62
C ALA A 115 -8.32 -2.75 2.14
N GLU A 116 -9.25 -2.36 1.24
CA GLU A 116 -10.52 -1.77 1.63
C GLU A 116 -11.43 -2.79 2.31
N LEU A 117 -11.52 -4.00 1.80
CA LEU A 117 -12.29 -5.07 2.44
C LEU A 117 -11.79 -5.35 3.87
N ARG A 118 -10.46 -5.33 4.09
CA ARG A 118 -9.88 -5.46 5.44
C ARG A 118 -10.29 -4.29 6.33
N ARG A 119 -10.28 -3.04 5.83
CA ARG A 119 -10.76 -1.87 6.58
C ARG A 119 -12.24 -1.97 6.91
N ARG A 120 -13.08 -2.39 5.96
CA ARG A 120 -14.53 -2.61 6.16
C ARG A 120 -14.77 -3.67 7.24
N ARG A 121 -14.00 -4.78 7.24
CA ARG A 121 -14.05 -5.80 8.29
C ARG A 121 -13.67 -5.25 9.66
N LYS A 122 -12.56 -4.53 9.77
CA LYS A 122 -12.14 -3.89 11.04
C LYS A 122 -13.19 -2.91 11.58
N ARG A 123 -13.98 -2.27 10.71
CA ARG A 123 -15.06 -1.34 11.07
C ARG A 123 -16.43 -2.00 11.23
N GLY A 124 -16.53 -3.32 11.16
CA GLY A 124 -17.80 -4.06 11.21
C GLY A 124 -18.70 -3.85 9.99
N LYS A 125 -18.20 -3.27 8.90
CA LYS A 125 -18.95 -2.97 7.67
C LYS A 125 -18.93 -4.09 6.62
N ALA A 126 -18.23 -5.20 6.90
CA ALA A 126 -18.18 -6.38 6.06
C ALA A 126 -18.00 -7.63 6.92
N PRO A 127 -18.51 -8.80 6.48
CA PRO A 127 -18.33 -10.06 7.19
C PRO A 127 -16.85 -10.38 7.37
N ASP A 128 -16.44 -10.72 8.59
CA ASP A 128 -15.07 -11.17 8.87
C ASP A 128 -15.06 -12.70 9.02
N PRO A 129 -14.35 -13.43 8.12
CA PRO A 129 -14.27 -14.88 8.20
C PRO A 129 -13.71 -15.34 9.54
N GLN A 130 -14.44 -16.21 10.24
CA GLN A 130 -14.03 -16.84 11.50
C GLN A 130 -13.03 -17.97 11.25
N ARG A 131 -12.10 -17.73 10.33
CA ARG A 131 -11.05 -18.66 9.91
C ARG A 131 -9.74 -17.90 9.72
N ARG A 132 -8.67 -18.45 10.27
CA ARG A 132 -7.30 -17.90 10.13
C ARG A 132 -6.37 -18.99 9.66
N VAL A 133 -5.33 -18.59 8.96
CA VAL A 133 -4.26 -19.47 8.52
C VAL A 133 -3.00 -19.11 9.28
N ILE A 134 -2.32 -20.12 9.78
CA ILE A 134 -1.00 -20.01 10.39
C ILE A 134 -0.05 -21.01 9.72
N ILE A 135 1.23 -20.77 9.81
CA ILE A 135 2.27 -21.71 9.38
C ILE A 135 2.94 -22.29 10.64
N ASN A 136 2.92 -23.60 10.75
CA ASN A 136 3.66 -24.29 11.80
C ASN A 136 5.15 -24.28 11.45
N GLN A 137 5.92 -23.47 12.16
CA GLN A 137 7.36 -23.27 11.90
C GLN A 137 8.18 -24.55 12.15
N ALA A 138 7.72 -25.44 13.03
CA ALA A 138 8.38 -26.72 13.28
C ALA A 138 8.26 -27.71 12.09
N VAL A 139 7.25 -27.51 11.22
CA VAL A 139 7.02 -28.31 10.02
C VAL A 139 7.50 -27.58 8.74
N CYS A 140 7.60 -26.27 8.80
CA CYS A 140 8.00 -25.44 7.66
C CYS A 140 9.48 -25.69 7.30
N GLU A 141 9.75 -26.07 6.06
CA GLU A 141 11.12 -26.27 5.54
C GLU A 141 11.77 -24.96 5.05
N GLY A 142 11.02 -23.85 4.99
CA GLY A 142 11.55 -22.57 4.56
C GLY A 142 11.68 -22.40 3.03
N CYS A 143 11.20 -23.35 2.22
CA CYS A 143 11.37 -23.38 0.75
C CYS A 143 10.85 -22.12 0.02
N GLY A 144 9.88 -21.39 0.61
CA GLY A 144 9.33 -20.16 0.04
C GLY A 144 8.23 -20.34 -1.02
N ASP A 145 7.93 -21.58 -1.44
CA ASP A 145 6.93 -21.88 -2.50
C ASP A 145 5.56 -21.27 -2.23
N CYS A 146 5.17 -21.17 -0.97
CA CYS A 146 3.92 -20.54 -0.56
C CYS A 146 3.89 -19.04 -0.92
N GLY A 147 5.03 -18.34 -0.85
CA GLY A 147 5.16 -16.94 -1.27
C GLY A 147 5.05 -16.81 -2.79
N VAL A 148 5.78 -17.65 -3.52
CA VAL A 148 5.79 -17.66 -5.00
C VAL A 148 4.39 -17.98 -5.55
N THR A 149 3.75 -19.03 -5.02
CA THR A 149 2.43 -19.49 -5.50
C THR A 149 1.32 -18.49 -5.19
N SER A 150 1.29 -17.95 -3.96
CA SER A 150 0.23 -17.03 -3.55
C SER A 150 0.49 -15.57 -3.90
N ASN A 151 1.74 -15.19 -4.14
CA ASN A 151 2.19 -13.80 -4.29
C ASN A 151 1.65 -12.91 -3.15
N CYS A 152 1.58 -13.45 -1.95
CA CYS A 152 0.94 -12.82 -0.80
C CYS A 152 1.96 -12.18 0.13
N LEU A 153 1.86 -10.87 0.31
CA LEU A 153 2.75 -10.08 1.18
C LEU A 153 2.55 -10.36 2.69
N ALA A 154 1.47 -11.08 3.06
CA ALA A 154 1.28 -11.51 4.43
C ALA A 154 2.08 -12.78 4.78
N VAL A 155 2.66 -13.47 3.78
CA VAL A 155 3.61 -14.56 3.99
C VAL A 155 4.98 -13.94 4.19
N ILE A 156 5.44 -13.89 5.43
CA ILE A 156 6.69 -13.22 5.82
C ILE A 156 7.78 -14.23 6.19
N PRO A 157 9.06 -13.91 5.98
CA PRO A 157 10.16 -14.69 6.51
C PRO A 157 10.26 -14.51 8.02
N VAL A 158 10.68 -15.57 8.71
CA VAL A 158 11.01 -15.55 10.14
C VAL A 158 12.30 -16.31 10.35
N GLU A 159 13.29 -15.66 10.94
CA GLU A 159 14.54 -16.31 11.30
C GLU A 159 14.35 -17.14 12.56
N THR A 160 14.81 -18.38 12.55
CA THR A 160 14.74 -19.31 13.69
C THR A 160 16.10 -19.98 13.88
N GLU A 161 16.30 -20.68 15.01
CA GLU A 161 17.49 -21.48 15.27
C GLU A 161 17.71 -22.60 14.22
N PHE A 162 16.64 -23.01 13.51
CA PHE A 162 16.67 -23.99 12.42
C PHE A 162 16.62 -23.35 11.03
N GLY A 163 17.12 -22.12 10.90
CA GLY A 163 17.12 -21.37 9.66
C GLY A 163 15.83 -20.60 9.40
N ARG A 164 15.75 -19.99 8.22
CA ARG A 164 14.63 -19.13 7.82
C ARG A 164 13.38 -19.94 7.54
N LYS A 165 12.31 -19.65 8.26
CA LYS A 165 10.97 -20.22 8.12
C LYS A 165 10.00 -19.19 7.53
N ARG A 166 8.72 -19.55 7.47
CA ARG A 166 7.64 -18.63 7.05
C ARG A 166 6.59 -18.51 8.15
N ALA A 167 5.95 -17.35 8.22
CA ALA A 167 4.79 -17.08 9.05
C ALA A 167 3.74 -16.29 8.27
N ILE A 168 2.53 -16.23 8.80
CA ILE A 168 1.47 -15.36 8.27
C ILE A 168 1.34 -14.16 9.20
N ASP A 169 1.67 -12.97 8.70
CA ASP A 169 1.34 -11.73 9.39
C ASP A 169 -0.18 -11.54 9.39
N GLN A 170 -0.80 -11.74 10.55
CA GLN A 170 -2.24 -11.67 10.72
C GLN A 170 -2.78 -10.25 10.56
N SER A 171 -1.95 -9.23 10.76
CA SER A 171 -2.34 -7.82 10.63
C SER A 171 -2.52 -7.42 9.17
N SER A 172 -1.69 -7.95 8.27
CA SER A 172 -1.73 -7.68 6.83
C SER A 172 -2.50 -8.75 6.03
N CYS A 173 -2.91 -9.87 6.64
CA CYS A 173 -3.64 -10.94 5.98
C CYS A 173 -5.03 -10.48 5.52
N ASN A 174 -5.33 -10.68 4.23
CA ASN A 174 -6.63 -10.35 3.64
C ASN A 174 -7.71 -11.43 3.88
N LYS A 175 -7.36 -12.58 4.44
CA LYS A 175 -8.25 -13.72 4.67
C LYS A 175 -8.96 -14.21 3.39
N ASP A 176 -8.28 -14.12 2.25
CA ASP A 176 -8.78 -14.63 0.96
C ASP A 176 -8.47 -16.12 0.76
N MET A 177 -7.66 -16.68 1.65
CA MET A 177 -7.26 -18.09 1.69
C MET A 177 -6.56 -18.59 0.42
N THR A 178 -6.01 -17.71 -0.41
CA THR A 178 -5.30 -18.06 -1.65
C THR A 178 -4.06 -18.90 -1.37
N CYS A 179 -3.39 -18.68 -0.25
CA CYS A 179 -2.22 -19.43 0.19
C CYS A 179 -2.53 -20.94 0.47
N LEU A 180 -3.80 -21.31 0.65
CA LEU A 180 -4.22 -22.70 0.84
C LEU A 180 -4.43 -23.47 -0.48
N LYS A 181 -4.34 -22.81 -1.64
CA LYS A 181 -4.50 -23.47 -2.95
C LYS A 181 -3.33 -24.39 -3.31
N GLY A 182 -2.18 -24.24 -2.65
CA GLY A 182 -1.05 -25.17 -2.72
C GLY A 182 -1.17 -26.28 -1.69
N PHE A 183 -0.41 -27.38 -1.90
CA PHE A 183 -0.28 -28.43 -0.90
C PHE A 183 0.98 -28.19 -0.08
N CYS A 184 0.82 -27.82 1.20
CA CYS A 184 1.95 -27.71 2.13
C CYS A 184 1.50 -28.15 3.54
N PRO A 185 2.17 -29.15 4.14
CA PRO A 185 1.76 -29.72 5.44
C PRO A 185 1.97 -28.75 6.61
N SER A 186 2.74 -27.69 6.43
CA SER A 186 2.96 -26.69 7.52
C SER A 186 1.80 -25.72 7.69
N PHE A 187 0.87 -25.65 6.73
CA PHE A 187 -0.29 -24.76 6.85
C PHE A 187 -1.35 -25.35 7.76
N VAL A 188 -1.76 -24.57 8.76
CA VAL A 188 -2.80 -24.91 9.72
C VAL A 188 -3.93 -23.89 9.62
N THR A 189 -5.15 -24.38 9.47
CA THR A 189 -6.36 -23.54 9.50
C THR A 189 -6.98 -23.60 10.88
N VAL A 190 -7.17 -22.43 11.49
CA VAL A 190 -7.80 -22.29 12.81
C VAL A 190 -9.18 -21.68 12.64
N HIS A 191 -10.21 -22.35 13.15
CA HIS A 191 -11.60 -21.91 13.09
C HIS A 191 -12.04 -21.33 14.46
N GLY A 192 -12.85 -20.27 14.42
CA GLY A 192 -13.43 -19.63 15.61
C GLY A 192 -12.42 -18.89 16.48
N ALA A 193 -11.17 -18.71 16.03
CA ALA A 193 -10.14 -18.04 16.81
C ALA A 193 -10.16 -16.54 16.62
N GLU A 194 -10.02 -15.81 17.71
CA GLU A 194 -9.74 -14.38 17.74
C GLU A 194 -8.25 -14.13 18.01
N LEU A 195 -7.73 -13.02 17.48
CA LEU A 195 -6.37 -12.61 17.81
C LEU A 195 -6.31 -12.19 19.28
N ARG A 196 -5.37 -12.78 19.99
CA ARG A 196 -5.07 -12.32 21.35
C ARG A 196 -4.52 -10.91 21.26
N LYS A 197 -5.20 -9.96 21.88
CA LYS A 197 -4.66 -8.60 22.04
C LYS A 197 -3.44 -8.72 22.97
N PRO A 198 -2.27 -8.15 22.59
CA PRO A 198 -1.15 -8.09 23.52
C PRO A 198 -1.59 -7.36 24.77
N ARG A 199 -1.10 -7.82 25.94
CA ARG A 199 -1.27 -7.06 27.16
C ARG A 199 -0.35 -5.85 27.06
N VAL A 200 -0.93 -4.67 26.95
CA VAL A 200 -0.19 -3.41 27.07
C VAL A 200 0.38 -3.38 28.50
N ALA A 201 1.70 -3.30 28.62
CA ALA A 201 2.30 -2.97 29.90
C ALA A 201 1.78 -1.58 30.30
N ALA A 202 1.29 -1.45 31.53
CA ALA A 202 0.97 -0.12 32.04
C ALA A 202 2.27 0.69 32.05
N VAL A 203 2.40 1.61 31.10
CA VAL A 203 3.53 2.55 31.09
C VAL A 203 3.24 3.56 32.17
N ASP A 204 4.01 3.50 33.24
CA ASP A 204 4.01 4.58 34.22
C ASP A 204 4.55 5.85 33.53
N SER A 205 3.65 6.82 33.33
CA SER A 205 4.02 8.10 32.71
C SER A 205 5.14 8.83 33.48
N GLY A 206 5.33 8.52 34.76
CA GLY A 206 6.44 9.00 35.57
C GLY A 206 7.78 8.37 35.26
N SER A 207 7.82 7.24 34.53
CA SER A 207 9.06 6.57 34.12
C SER A 207 9.62 7.08 32.79
N ILE A 208 8.88 7.90 32.06
CA ILE A 208 9.34 8.51 30.80
C ILE A 208 10.20 9.72 31.17
N PRO A 209 11.52 9.72 30.83
CA PRO A 209 12.37 10.85 31.14
C PRO A 209 11.88 12.11 30.46
N SER A 210 11.90 13.24 31.16
CA SER A 210 11.62 14.54 30.57
C SER A 210 12.65 14.81 29.47
N LEU A 211 12.16 15.00 28.26
CA LEU A 211 13.00 15.40 27.12
C LEU A 211 13.30 16.90 27.20
N PRO A 212 14.51 17.34 26.82
CA PRO A 212 14.80 18.76 26.71
C PRO A 212 13.93 19.42 25.63
N GLU A 213 13.57 20.69 25.85
CA GLU A 213 12.88 21.45 24.82
C GLU A 213 13.72 21.53 23.55
N PRO A 214 13.17 21.21 22.36
CA PRO A 214 13.91 21.27 21.12
C PRO A 214 14.18 22.73 20.70
N ALA A 215 15.35 22.97 20.12
CA ALA A 215 15.60 24.22 19.43
C ALA A 215 14.77 24.25 18.14
N LEU A 216 13.81 25.18 18.06
CA LEU A 216 12.97 25.32 16.88
C LEU A 216 13.74 26.07 15.77
N PRO A 217 13.72 25.57 14.52
CA PRO A 217 14.29 26.30 13.39
C PRO A 217 13.49 27.56 13.10
N GLY A 218 14.15 28.60 12.59
CA GLY A 218 13.49 29.79 12.06
C GLY A 218 12.65 29.45 10.81
N LEU A 219 11.69 30.31 10.51
CA LEU A 219 10.81 30.20 9.32
C LEU A 219 11.01 31.39 8.37
N GLU A 220 12.24 31.94 8.33
CA GLU A 220 12.64 32.99 7.37
C GLU A 220 12.51 32.48 5.93
N GLU A 221 12.81 31.20 5.73
CA GLU A 221 12.53 30.43 4.53
C GLU A 221 11.57 29.29 4.83
N PRO A 222 10.78 28.81 3.84
CA PRO A 222 9.87 27.68 4.05
C PRO A 222 10.63 26.41 4.44
N TYR A 223 10.32 25.85 5.59
CA TYR A 223 10.86 24.59 6.09
C TYR A 223 10.29 23.40 5.31
N GLY A 224 11.14 22.54 4.76
CA GLY A 224 10.79 21.39 3.97
C GLY A 224 10.88 20.09 4.77
N LEU A 225 9.76 19.45 5.08
CA LEU A 225 9.69 18.14 5.72
C LEU A 225 9.27 17.07 4.70
N LEU A 226 10.16 16.13 4.42
CA LEU A 226 9.91 14.99 3.55
C LEU A 226 9.52 13.78 4.40
N ILE A 227 8.29 13.29 4.25
CA ILE A 227 7.82 12.08 4.94
C ILE A 227 7.80 10.95 3.92
N THR A 228 8.47 9.84 4.22
CA THR A 228 8.61 8.70 3.30
C THR A 228 8.18 7.40 3.98
N GLY A 229 7.63 6.47 3.19
CA GLY A 229 7.30 5.15 3.71
C GLY A 229 6.59 4.28 2.69
N VAL A 230 6.44 3.01 3.00
CA VAL A 230 5.63 2.10 2.20
C VAL A 230 4.14 2.33 2.47
N GLY A 231 3.30 2.05 1.48
CA GLY A 231 1.85 2.21 1.57
C GLY A 231 1.28 1.41 2.76
N GLY A 232 0.56 2.10 3.63
CA GLY A 232 0.01 1.54 4.88
C GLY A 232 0.77 1.92 6.14
N THR A 233 1.96 2.57 6.04
CA THR A 233 2.72 3.07 7.20
C THR A 233 2.29 4.46 7.69
N GLY A 234 1.20 5.01 7.18
CA GLY A 234 0.61 6.25 7.69
C GLY A 234 1.23 7.55 7.17
N VAL A 235 2.11 7.53 6.16
CA VAL A 235 2.78 8.71 5.57
C VAL A 235 1.81 9.86 5.30
N VAL A 236 0.72 9.59 4.58
CA VAL A 236 -0.32 10.59 4.25
C VAL A 236 -1.01 11.12 5.51
N THR A 237 -1.24 10.25 6.50
CA THR A 237 -1.87 10.65 7.76
C THR A 237 -0.98 11.61 8.54
N ILE A 238 0.32 11.32 8.63
CA ILE A 238 1.29 12.20 9.31
C ILE A 238 1.35 13.55 8.58
N GLY A 239 1.45 13.53 7.24
CA GLY A 239 1.46 14.75 6.43
C GLY A 239 0.22 15.61 6.68
N ALA A 240 -0.97 15.01 6.71
CA ALA A 240 -2.22 15.71 6.99
C ALA A 240 -2.30 16.26 8.41
N LEU A 241 -1.85 15.47 9.42
CA LEU A 241 -1.86 15.91 10.82
C LEU A 241 -0.90 17.08 11.05
N LEU A 242 0.34 16.98 10.56
CA LEU A 242 1.33 18.06 10.68
C LEU A 242 0.90 19.30 9.88
N GLY A 243 0.31 19.10 8.70
CA GLY A 243 -0.24 20.18 7.90
C GLY A 243 -1.37 20.91 8.64
N MET A 244 -2.30 20.18 9.28
CA MET A 244 -3.37 20.77 10.07
C MET A 244 -2.83 21.47 11.33
N ALA A 245 -1.86 20.88 12.03
CA ALA A 245 -1.22 21.50 13.18
C ALA A 245 -0.58 22.85 12.82
N GLY A 246 0.21 22.88 11.74
CA GLY A 246 0.81 24.12 11.27
C GLY A 246 -0.23 25.18 10.86
N HIS A 247 -1.35 24.75 10.24
CA HIS A 247 -2.45 25.66 9.93
C HIS A 247 -3.11 26.23 11.19
N MET A 248 -3.33 25.39 12.21
CA MET A 248 -3.90 25.84 13.50
C MET A 248 -2.98 26.82 14.22
N ASP A 249 -1.65 26.70 14.04
CA ASP A 249 -0.65 27.65 14.56
C ASP A 249 -0.55 28.94 13.71
N GLY A 250 -1.43 29.11 12.71
CA GLY A 250 -1.46 30.30 11.86
C GLY A 250 -0.29 30.37 10.85
N ARG A 251 0.36 29.25 10.55
CA ARG A 251 1.47 29.16 9.59
C ARG A 251 0.97 28.95 8.16
N GLY A 252 1.78 29.34 7.18
CA GLY A 252 1.63 28.91 5.82
C GLY A 252 2.00 27.42 5.68
N VAL A 253 1.10 26.61 5.11
CA VAL A 253 1.31 25.18 4.99
C VAL A 253 0.92 24.68 3.61
N SER A 254 1.72 23.77 3.05
CA SER A 254 1.38 23.02 1.84
C SER A 254 1.73 21.54 2.03
N VAL A 255 0.80 20.65 1.69
CA VAL A 255 0.99 19.21 1.71
C VAL A 255 0.77 18.65 0.31
N LEU A 256 1.74 17.88 -0.19
CA LEU A 256 1.64 17.17 -1.46
C LEU A 256 1.97 15.70 -1.25
N ASP A 257 0.99 14.84 -1.40
CA ASP A 257 1.16 13.40 -1.32
C ASP A 257 1.42 12.81 -2.70
N MET A 258 2.49 12.02 -2.81
CA MET A 258 2.85 11.27 -3.99
C MET A 258 2.76 9.78 -3.69
N THR A 259 1.77 9.12 -4.28
CA THR A 259 1.57 7.68 -4.14
C THR A 259 2.01 6.97 -5.42
N GLY A 260 2.70 5.82 -5.27
CA GLY A 260 3.04 4.96 -6.39
C GLY A 260 1.84 4.17 -6.92
N LEU A 261 2.01 3.48 -8.05
CA LEU A 261 0.98 2.63 -8.65
C LEU A 261 0.71 1.34 -7.86
N ALA A 262 1.60 0.94 -6.95
CA ALA A 262 1.41 -0.23 -6.12
C ALA A 262 0.39 0.05 -5.00
N GLN A 263 -0.72 -0.66 -5.01
CA GLN A 263 -1.83 -0.47 -4.06
C GLN A 263 -1.53 -0.93 -2.63
N LYS A 264 -0.47 -1.72 -2.44
CA LYS A 264 -0.04 -2.24 -1.14
C LYS A 264 1.48 -2.30 -1.11
N TYR A 265 2.08 -1.74 -0.07
CA TYR A 265 3.52 -1.64 0.11
C TYR A 265 4.29 -0.93 -1.02
N GLY A 266 3.61 -0.12 -1.85
CA GLY A 266 4.28 0.78 -2.78
C GLY A 266 4.85 2.00 -2.05
N ALA A 267 5.87 2.64 -2.65
CA ALA A 267 6.46 3.85 -2.10
C ALA A 267 5.43 4.99 -2.02
N VAL A 268 5.38 5.65 -0.88
CA VAL A 268 4.58 6.85 -0.64
C VAL A 268 5.51 7.93 -0.10
N VAL A 269 5.37 9.13 -0.64
CA VAL A 269 6.14 10.30 -0.23
C VAL A 269 5.19 11.47 -0.02
N SER A 270 5.28 12.14 1.12
CA SER A 270 4.55 13.38 1.39
C SER A 270 5.54 14.52 1.53
N HIS A 271 5.32 15.56 0.74
CA HIS A 271 6.08 16.80 0.81
C HIS A 271 5.27 17.80 1.66
N LEU A 272 5.74 18.09 2.85
CA LEU A 272 5.17 19.11 3.70
C LEU A 272 6.06 20.35 3.70
N ARG A 273 5.49 21.53 3.44
CA ARG A 273 6.20 22.80 3.57
C ARG A 273 5.50 23.68 4.58
N ILE A 274 6.27 24.24 5.49
CA ILE A 274 5.80 25.12 6.55
C ILE A 274 6.55 26.47 6.42
N ALA A 275 5.83 27.56 6.46
CA ALA A 275 6.39 28.91 6.34
C ALA A 275 5.72 29.86 7.36
N ALA A 276 6.35 30.97 7.66
CA ALA A 276 5.74 32.01 8.48
C ALA A 276 4.49 32.60 7.81
N ASP A 277 4.52 32.78 6.49
CA ASP A 277 3.40 33.29 5.68
C ASP A 277 3.15 32.35 4.48
N PRO A 278 1.90 32.00 4.15
CA PRO A 278 1.59 31.13 3.00
C PRO A 278 2.10 31.68 1.66
N ARG A 279 2.26 32.98 1.53
CA ARG A 279 2.79 33.65 0.32
C ARG A 279 4.26 33.31 0.05
N GLN A 280 5.01 32.80 1.04
CA GLN A 280 6.40 32.35 0.88
C GLN A 280 6.48 30.97 0.23
N ILE A 281 5.40 30.20 0.15
CA ILE A 281 5.39 28.87 -0.45
C ILE A 281 5.13 28.98 -1.94
N HIS A 282 6.20 29.06 -2.74
CA HIS A 282 6.12 29.20 -4.20
C HIS A 282 6.02 27.87 -4.93
N ALA A 283 6.30 26.75 -4.28
CA ALA A 283 6.22 25.41 -4.84
C ALA A 283 5.78 24.41 -3.77
N VAL A 284 4.87 23.52 -4.11
CA VAL A 284 4.36 22.47 -3.19
C VAL A 284 5.36 21.31 -3.03
N ARG A 285 6.15 21.03 -4.09
CA ARG A 285 7.13 19.96 -4.09
C ARG A 285 8.49 20.47 -3.55
N ILE A 286 9.10 19.71 -2.63
CA ILE A 286 10.46 19.95 -2.17
C ILE A 286 11.42 19.69 -3.34
N ALA A 287 12.27 20.65 -3.65
CA ALA A 287 13.26 20.55 -4.72
C ALA A 287 14.40 19.57 -4.34
N ALA A 288 15.30 19.28 -5.28
CA ALA A 288 16.54 18.55 -4.98
C ALA A 288 17.35 19.33 -3.94
N GLY A 289 17.83 18.64 -2.90
CA GLY A 289 18.58 19.23 -1.79
C GLY A 289 17.77 20.16 -0.88
N GLY A 290 16.44 20.26 -1.07
CA GLY A 290 15.59 21.22 -0.36
C GLY A 290 14.88 20.69 0.89
N ALA A 291 15.16 19.48 1.35
CA ALA A 291 14.62 18.97 2.58
C ALA A 291 15.43 19.46 3.79
N ASP A 292 14.75 19.94 4.82
CA ASP A 292 15.35 20.25 6.11
C ASP A 292 15.26 19.06 7.06
N LEU A 293 14.17 18.29 6.97
CA LEU A 293 13.97 17.05 7.74
C LEU A 293 13.42 15.94 6.85
N VAL A 294 13.94 14.73 6.99
CA VAL A 294 13.37 13.50 6.44
C VAL A 294 12.83 12.65 7.59
N LEU A 295 11.52 12.38 7.56
CA LEU A 295 10.86 11.44 8.46
C LEU A 295 10.58 10.15 7.70
N GLY A 296 11.41 9.13 7.90
CA GLY A 296 11.29 7.83 7.25
C GLY A 296 10.46 6.85 8.06
N CYS A 297 9.23 6.59 7.65
CA CYS A 297 8.38 5.55 8.26
C CYS A 297 8.86 4.14 7.96
N ASP A 298 9.74 3.98 6.96
CA ASP A 298 10.53 2.79 6.67
C ASP A 298 11.86 3.14 6.02
N LEU A 299 12.80 2.20 6.11
CA LEU A 299 14.16 2.39 5.64
C LEU A 299 14.28 2.30 4.11
N VAL A 300 13.45 1.48 3.44
CA VAL A 300 13.56 1.23 2.00
C VAL A 300 13.22 2.46 1.18
N VAL A 301 12.09 3.11 1.50
CA VAL A 301 11.68 4.33 0.77
C VAL A 301 12.54 5.53 1.17
N ALA A 302 12.97 5.61 2.44
CA ALA A 302 13.89 6.67 2.89
C ALA A 302 15.23 6.62 2.17
N ALA A 303 15.74 5.42 1.86
CA ALA A 303 16.98 5.22 1.12
C ALA A 303 16.79 5.18 -0.42
N SER A 304 15.58 5.44 -0.93
CA SER A 304 15.34 5.49 -2.37
C SER A 304 16.03 6.68 -3.03
N PHE A 305 16.34 6.54 -4.32
CA PHE A 305 16.95 7.62 -5.11
C PHE A 305 16.16 8.93 -5.02
N ASP A 306 14.82 8.87 -5.12
CA ASP A 306 13.96 10.05 -5.08
C ASP A 306 14.01 10.76 -3.71
N ALA A 307 14.07 10.01 -2.62
CA ALA A 307 14.20 10.58 -1.27
C ALA A 307 15.60 11.15 -1.04
N LEU A 308 16.64 10.38 -1.35
CA LEU A 308 18.04 10.83 -1.20
C LEU A 308 18.35 12.08 -2.03
N ALA A 309 17.77 12.22 -3.22
CA ALA A 309 17.93 13.42 -4.04
C ALA A 309 17.38 14.72 -3.41
N LYS A 310 16.56 14.62 -2.33
CA LYS A 310 16.05 15.80 -1.60
C LYS A 310 16.95 16.23 -0.44
N ILE A 311 17.92 15.42 -0.10
CA ILE A 311 18.83 15.61 1.05
C ILE A 311 20.01 16.47 0.64
N THR A 312 20.41 17.35 1.54
CA THR A 312 21.69 18.07 1.50
C THR A 312 22.50 17.71 2.74
N ARG A 313 23.68 17.17 2.51
CA ARG A 313 24.59 16.76 3.61
C ARG A 313 24.93 17.91 4.53
N GLY A 314 24.89 17.67 5.83
CA GLY A 314 25.18 18.67 6.86
C GLY A 314 24.05 19.66 7.13
N LYS A 315 23.00 19.70 6.26
CA LYS A 315 21.81 20.55 6.45
C LYS A 315 20.60 19.70 6.85
N THR A 316 20.32 18.64 6.10
CA THR A 316 19.13 17.81 6.29
C THR A 316 19.30 16.89 7.49
N ALA A 317 18.38 16.95 8.45
CA ALA A 317 18.25 15.94 9.49
C ALA A 317 17.38 14.78 9.02
N ALA A 318 17.61 13.56 9.55
CA ALA A 318 16.79 12.42 9.25
C ALA A 318 16.45 11.60 10.51
N VAL A 319 15.18 11.20 10.64
CA VAL A 319 14.72 10.26 11.66
C VAL A 319 14.05 9.09 10.94
N ILE A 320 14.61 7.89 11.07
CA ILE A 320 14.23 6.75 10.25
C ILE A 320 13.83 5.56 11.12
N ASN A 321 12.64 5.02 10.85
CA ASN A 321 12.18 3.76 11.44
C ASN A 321 12.96 2.60 10.83
N THR A 322 13.57 1.78 11.68
CA THR A 322 14.45 0.68 11.29
C THR A 322 13.74 -0.66 11.17
N HIS A 323 12.43 -0.69 11.40
CA HIS A 323 11.67 -1.92 11.24
C HIS A 323 11.79 -2.47 9.82
N GLN A 324 12.17 -3.74 9.70
CA GLN A 324 12.37 -4.39 8.41
C GLN A 324 11.04 -4.89 7.85
N SER A 325 10.54 -4.20 6.83
CA SER A 325 9.35 -4.63 6.09
C SER A 325 9.76 -5.33 4.80
N PRO A 326 9.51 -6.65 4.65
CA PRO A 326 9.86 -7.37 3.44
C PRO A 326 9.18 -6.75 2.21
N THR A 327 9.94 -6.53 1.15
CA THR A 327 9.41 -6.03 -0.12
C THR A 327 8.76 -7.16 -0.93
N GLY A 328 8.08 -6.82 -2.04
CA GLY A 328 7.49 -7.81 -2.94
C GLY A 328 8.51 -8.81 -3.54
N GLU A 329 9.79 -8.47 -3.55
CA GLU A 329 10.84 -9.37 -4.03
C GLU A 329 11.01 -10.63 -3.18
N PHE A 330 10.65 -10.59 -1.88
CA PHE A 330 10.64 -11.80 -1.04
C PHE A 330 9.67 -12.88 -1.52
N THR A 331 8.64 -12.53 -2.29
CA THR A 331 7.73 -13.50 -2.88
C THR A 331 8.37 -14.26 -4.04
N ARG A 332 9.41 -13.69 -4.68
CA ARG A 332 10.11 -14.27 -5.82
C ARG A 332 11.45 -14.88 -5.43
N ASN A 333 12.13 -14.24 -4.50
CA ASN A 333 13.42 -14.72 -3.98
C ASN A 333 13.28 -14.96 -2.45
N PRO A 334 12.99 -16.20 -2.04
CA PRO A 334 12.77 -16.55 -0.64
C PRO A 334 14.04 -16.38 0.23
N ASP A 335 15.21 -16.37 -0.38
CA ASP A 335 16.50 -16.26 0.31
C ASP A 335 17.05 -14.82 0.33
N LEU A 336 16.27 -13.86 -0.20
CA LEU A 336 16.66 -12.45 -0.21
C LEU A 336 17.02 -11.98 1.21
N ALA A 337 18.23 -11.51 1.41
CA ALA A 337 18.62 -10.83 2.63
C ALA A 337 18.15 -9.37 2.57
N PHE A 338 17.57 -8.88 3.67
CA PHE A 338 17.22 -7.46 3.76
C PHE A 338 18.52 -6.63 3.86
N PRO A 339 18.74 -5.67 2.96
CA PRO A 339 20.03 -4.94 2.90
C PRO A 339 20.10 -3.82 3.93
N ASP A 340 19.87 -4.11 5.22
CA ASP A 340 19.76 -3.13 6.30
C ASP A 340 20.96 -2.20 6.39
N ALA A 341 22.17 -2.75 6.44
CA ALA A 341 23.39 -1.97 6.56
C ALA A 341 23.57 -1.01 5.38
N ALA A 342 23.40 -1.50 4.15
CA ALA A 342 23.56 -0.68 2.95
C ALA A 342 22.54 0.48 2.88
N LEU A 343 21.29 0.24 3.32
CA LEU A 343 20.26 1.28 3.34
C LEU A 343 20.56 2.34 4.42
N ARG A 344 20.99 1.93 5.61
CA ARG A 344 21.42 2.86 6.67
C ARG A 344 22.61 3.69 6.24
N ASP A 345 23.61 3.04 5.64
CA ASP A 345 24.79 3.72 5.13
C ASP A 345 24.45 4.75 4.06
N ALA A 346 23.52 4.43 3.16
CA ALA A 346 23.07 5.36 2.12
C ALA A 346 22.43 6.62 2.71
N VAL A 347 21.55 6.49 3.72
CA VAL A 347 20.93 7.63 4.39
C VAL A 347 21.96 8.41 5.17
N SER A 348 22.79 7.76 5.99
CA SER A 348 23.81 8.40 6.81
C SER A 348 24.86 9.13 5.97
N HIS A 349 25.22 8.58 4.80
CA HIS A 349 26.13 9.23 3.87
C HIS A 349 25.51 10.50 3.27
N ALA A 350 24.21 10.45 2.94
CA ALA A 350 23.52 11.59 2.33
C ALA A 350 23.30 12.75 3.31
N THR A 351 22.95 12.49 4.57
CA THR A 351 22.68 13.51 5.60
C THR A 351 23.91 13.97 6.37
N GLY A 352 24.86 13.05 6.59
CA GLY A 352 25.88 13.10 7.64
C GLY A 352 25.44 12.25 8.83
N ALA A 353 26.33 11.42 9.35
CA ALA A 353 25.99 10.47 10.42
C ALA A 353 25.46 11.18 11.69
N GLU A 354 25.97 12.35 11.99
CA GLU A 354 25.58 13.21 13.11
C GLU A 354 24.15 13.76 12.98
N ASN A 355 23.63 13.83 11.76
CA ASN A 355 22.29 14.33 11.45
C ASN A 355 21.26 13.21 11.24
N THR A 356 21.63 11.96 11.53
CA THR A 356 20.75 10.80 11.29
C THR A 356 20.46 10.07 12.59
N ALA A 357 19.17 9.91 12.90
CA ALA A 357 18.71 9.07 14.00
C ALA A 357 17.97 7.85 13.44
N PHE A 358 18.31 6.67 13.94
CA PHE A 358 17.64 5.41 13.62
C PHE A 358 16.91 4.91 14.87
N ILE A 359 15.61 4.67 14.75
CA ILE A 359 14.77 4.18 15.86
C ILE A 359 13.91 3.00 15.37
N ASP A 360 13.65 2.03 16.22
CA ASP A 360 12.64 1.01 15.94
C ASP A 360 11.30 1.49 16.52
N ALA A 361 10.65 2.40 15.79
CA ALA A 361 9.35 2.95 16.17
C ALA A 361 8.26 1.88 16.20
N THR A 362 8.39 0.84 15.38
CA THR A 362 7.45 -0.27 15.34
C THR A 362 7.51 -1.13 16.61
N ALA A 363 8.70 -1.51 17.05
CA ALA A 363 8.88 -2.23 18.31
C ALA A 363 8.43 -1.39 19.51
N LEU A 364 8.70 -0.08 19.50
CA LEU A 364 8.22 0.83 20.54
C LEU A 364 6.69 0.89 20.59
N ALA A 365 6.02 1.03 19.43
CA ALA A 365 4.56 1.06 19.35
C ALA A 365 3.93 -0.26 19.83
N GLU A 366 4.52 -1.40 19.45
CA GLU A 366 4.05 -2.71 19.91
C GLU A 366 4.22 -2.87 21.43
N ALA A 367 5.35 -2.43 21.99
CA ALA A 367 5.60 -2.50 23.43
C ALA A 367 4.67 -1.57 24.23
N LEU A 368 4.43 -0.35 23.76
CA LEU A 368 3.65 0.66 24.47
C LEU A 368 2.13 0.50 24.28
N PHE A 369 1.69 0.12 23.07
CA PHE A 369 0.27 0.14 22.70
C PHE A 369 -0.26 -1.22 22.22
N GLY A 370 0.62 -2.21 22.04
CA GLY A 370 0.26 -3.54 21.57
C GLY A 370 -0.15 -3.60 20.09
N ASP A 371 0.10 -2.55 19.30
CA ASP A 371 -0.22 -2.51 17.88
C ASP A 371 0.82 -1.66 17.11
N SER A 372 1.42 -2.27 16.09
CA SER A 372 2.39 -1.62 15.21
C SER A 372 1.80 -0.46 14.41
N ILE A 373 0.47 -0.36 14.28
CA ILE A 373 -0.21 0.72 13.52
C ILE A 373 0.09 2.12 14.09
N LEU A 374 0.49 2.18 15.37
CA LEU A 374 0.81 3.43 16.06
C LEU A 374 2.29 3.83 15.93
N SER A 375 3.09 3.09 15.17
CA SER A 375 4.52 3.38 14.96
C SER A 375 4.78 4.75 14.32
N ASN A 376 3.77 5.36 13.75
CA ASN A 376 3.84 6.64 13.04
C ASN A 376 3.15 7.79 13.78
N MET A 377 2.71 7.54 15.01
CA MET A 377 2.09 8.53 15.88
C MET A 377 3.03 8.91 17.01
#